data_7590a3a031aab6176a1735df63f4a047
#
_entry.id   7590a3a031aab6176a1735df63f4a047
#
_cell.length_a   1.000
_cell.length_b   1.000
_cell.length_c   1.000
_cell.angle_alpha   90.00
_cell.angle_beta   90.00
_cell.angle_gamma   90.00
#
_symmetry.space_group_name_H-M   'P 1'
#
loop_
_entity.id
_entity.type
_entity.pdbx_description
1 polymer ?
#
loop_
_entity_poly.entity_id
_entity_poly.type
_entity_poly.pdbx_seq_one_letter_code
_entity_poly.pdbx_strand_id
1 'polypeptide(L)'
;FTIKSKEMTLEKSTTQGFDAPAAVFYDVPTGKHSLEIWSKLYLPQMNAQYLVFHEFTHIWDAEVYSLKDKVKHMSNKGYTEFHAAQVDFMRILGARNIYEPFSFDMGQRIETYSGTKKAKDFVEMPLNLATELITRSDFPANIETLATTLATIFNYYGRRSICKMYADNYADDSDTSTIAYFLGADTIKALDAYMLGWFDKNKVSLIDKLYKKMVLTFVSKYNLS
;
A
#
# COMPACT_ATOMS: atom_id res chain seq x y z
N PHE A 1 -19.88 10.55 -2.93
CA PHE A 1 -18.51 10.53 -3.44
C PHE A 1 -18.15 11.89 -4.03
N THR A 2 -17.00 12.42 -3.67
CA THR A 2 -16.52 13.72 -4.17
C THR A 2 -15.08 13.56 -4.65
N ILE A 3 -14.77 14.15 -5.82
CA ILE A 3 -13.41 14.24 -6.33
C ILE A 3 -12.92 15.67 -6.17
N LYS A 4 -11.72 15.86 -5.63
CA LYS A 4 -11.06 17.16 -5.46
C LYS A 4 -9.70 17.13 -6.11
N SER A 5 -9.34 18.22 -6.79
CA SER A 5 -7.97 18.46 -7.22
C SER A 5 -7.15 19.03 -6.07
N LYS A 6 -5.89 18.60 -5.96
CA LYS A 6 -4.93 19.16 -5.00
C LYS A 6 -3.63 19.55 -5.71
N GLU A 7 -2.92 20.51 -5.15
CA GLU A 7 -1.54 20.82 -5.54
C GLU A 7 -0.57 20.13 -4.59
N MET A 8 0.42 19.44 -5.14
CA MET A 8 1.53 18.90 -4.37
C MET A 8 2.63 19.95 -4.26
N THR A 9 3.05 20.25 -3.05
CA THR A 9 4.27 21.02 -2.80
C THR A 9 5.40 20.03 -2.51
N LEU A 10 6.39 19.98 -3.38
CA LEU A 10 7.59 19.12 -3.25
C LEU A 10 8.40 19.40 -1.96
N GLU A 11 8.16 20.53 -1.30
CA GLU A 11 8.91 20.96 -0.11
C GLU A 11 8.41 20.39 1.23
N LYS A 12 7.25 19.72 1.27
CA LYS A 12 6.67 19.20 2.52
C LYS A 12 7.16 17.80 2.93
N SER A 13 8.15 17.25 2.26
CA SER A 13 8.59 15.86 2.49
C SER A 13 9.40 15.62 3.77
N THR A 14 9.72 16.63 4.57
CA THR A 14 10.74 16.47 5.64
C THR A 14 10.20 16.36 7.05
N THR A 15 8.94 16.75 7.34
CA THR A 15 8.44 16.75 8.74
C THR A 15 6.98 16.37 8.95
N GLN A 16 6.16 16.34 7.93
CA GLN A 16 4.73 16.00 8.05
C GLN A 16 4.34 15.11 6.88
N GLY A 17 4.10 13.84 7.13
CA GLY A 17 3.41 12.89 6.25
C GLY A 17 3.78 12.95 4.75
N PHE A 18 3.93 11.82 4.11
CA PHE A 18 4.14 11.77 2.66
C PHE A 18 2.92 12.36 1.94
N ASP A 19 3.14 13.37 1.10
CA ASP A 19 2.08 13.89 0.24
C ASP A 19 1.88 12.92 -0.93
N ALA A 20 0.92 12.01 -0.77
CA ALA A 20 0.57 11.04 -1.80
C ALA A 20 -0.02 11.73 -3.02
N PRO A 21 0.31 11.31 -4.26
CA PRO A 21 -0.24 11.90 -5.48
C PRO A 21 -1.75 11.71 -5.63
N ALA A 22 -2.30 10.70 -4.98
CA ALA A 22 -3.74 10.51 -4.80
C ALA A 22 -3.99 9.99 -3.38
N ALA A 23 -5.15 10.29 -2.82
CA ALA A 23 -5.56 9.79 -1.50
C ALA A 23 -7.07 9.76 -1.37
N VAL A 24 -7.62 8.70 -0.78
CA VAL A 24 -9.02 8.59 -0.42
C VAL A 24 -9.20 8.89 1.07
N PHE A 25 -10.18 9.71 1.37
CA PHE A 25 -10.65 9.97 2.72
C PHE A 25 -12.05 9.40 2.88
N TYR A 26 -12.23 8.61 3.92
CA TYR A 26 -13.49 7.99 4.27
C TYR A 26 -14.03 8.60 5.58
N ASP A 27 -15.14 9.32 5.46
CA ASP A 27 -15.89 9.80 6.62
C ASP A 27 -16.77 8.66 7.14
N VAL A 28 -16.24 7.91 8.09
CA VAL A 28 -16.90 6.69 8.63
C VAL A 28 -18.31 6.96 9.14
N PRO A 29 -18.60 8.05 9.93
CA PRO A 29 -19.94 8.33 10.42
C PRO A 29 -20.98 8.53 9.32
N THR A 30 -20.61 9.19 8.23
CA THR A 30 -21.53 9.49 7.12
C THR A 30 -21.48 8.47 5.98
N GLY A 31 -20.44 7.66 5.94
CA GLY A 31 -20.16 6.75 4.81
C GLY A 31 -19.80 7.49 3.53
N LYS A 32 -19.31 8.73 3.61
CA LYS A 32 -18.92 9.51 2.45
C LYS A 32 -17.44 9.33 2.14
N HIS A 33 -17.13 9.22 0.86
CA HIS A 33 -15.75 9.19 0.37
C HIS A 33 -15.41 10.50 -0.35
N SER A 34 -14.20 10.98 -0.17
CA SER A 34 -13.61 12.01 -1.02
C SER A 34 -12.26 11.52 -1.54
N LEU A 35 -12.03 11.68 -2.83
CA LEU A 35 -10.78 11.36 -3.52
C LEU A 35 -10.08 12.68 -3.83
N GLU A 36 -8.88 12.86 -3.33
CA GLU A 36 -8.01 13.96 -3.68
C GLU A 36 -6.95 13.48 -4.66
N ILE A 37 -6.80 14.16 -5.79
CA ILE A 37 -5.87 13.79 -6.86
C ILE A 37 -5.00 15.01 -7.19
N TRP A 38 -3.69 14.81 -7.28
CA TRP A 38 -2.76 15.84 -7.74
C TRP A 38 -3.15 16.34 -9.14
N SER A 39 -3.28 17.66 -9.30
CA SER A 39 -3.75 18.28 -10.54
C SER A 39 -2.98 17.83 -11.78
N LYS A 40 -1.66 17.62 -11.67
CA LYS A 40 -0.84 17.15 -12.79
C LYS A 40 -1.18 15.74 -13.27
N LEU A 41 -1.82 14.89 -12.46
CA LEU A 41 -2.21 13.55 -12.88
C LEU A 41 -3.37 13.54 -13.89
N TYR A 42 -4.04 14.67 -14.07
CA TYR A 42 -5.05 14.86 -15.14
C TYR A 42 -4.43 15.11 -16.51
N LEU A 43 -3.12 15.36 -16.60
CA LEU A 43 -2.47 15.59 -17.90
C LEU A 43 -2.42 14.28 -18.69
N PRO A 44 -2.76 14.30 -19.99
CA PRO A 44 -2.85 13.10 -20.83
C PRO A 44 -1.54 12.29 -20.91
N GLN A 45 -0.39 12.96 -20.78
CA GLN A 45 0.93 12.34 -20.82
C GLN A 45 1.31 11.60 -19.53
N MET A 46 0.52 11.76 -18.46
CA MET A 46 0.81 11.13 -17.18
C MET A 46 0.13 9.77 -17.11
N ASN A 47 0.89 8.69 -17.04
CA ASN A 47 0.33 7.37 -16.79
C ASN A 47 0.05 7.20 -15.29
N ALA A 48 -1.12 7.67 -14.87
CA ALA A 48 -1.56 7.69 -13.47
C ALA A 48 -2.80 6.84 -13.20
N GLN A 49 -3.36 6.16 -14.20
CA GLN A 49 -4.59 5.38 -14.03
C GLN A 49 -4.47 4.33 -12.91
N TYR A 50 -3.30 3.71 -12.77
CA TYR A 50 -3.08 2.70 -11.73
C TYR A 50 -3.28 3.28 -10.31
N LEU A 51 -2.93 4.56 -10.07
CA LEU A 51 -3.19 5.23 -8.80
C LEU A 51 -4.68 5.39 -8.52
N VAL A 52 -5.46 5.72 -9.56
CA VAL A 52 -6.93 5.82 -9.42
C VAL A 52 -7.53 4.45 -9.07
N PHE A 53 -7.04 3.37 -9.66
CA PHE A 53 -7.47 2.01 -9.31
C PHE A 53 -7.06 1.63 -7.88
N HIS A 54 -5.88 2.04 -7.43
CA HIS A 54 -5.45 1.89 -6.04
C HIS A 54 -6.46 2.54 -5.08
N GLU A 55 -6.77 3.82 -5.30
CA GLU A 55 -7.70 4.57 -4.45
C GLU A 55 -9.14 4.03 -4.52
N PHE A 56 -9.60 3.59 -5.68
CA PHE A 56 -10.91 2.95 -5.80
C PHE A 56 -10.98 1.61 -5.08
N THR A 57 -9.88 0.90 -4.97
CA THR A 57 -9.81 -0.32 -4.16
C THR A 57 -10.03 -0.01 -2.67
N HIS A 58 -9.45 1.07 -2.15
CA HIS A 58 -9.74 1.52 -0.78
C HIS A 58 -11.21 1.84 -0.57
N ILE A 59 -11.87 2.50 -1.54
CA ILE A 59 -13.31 2.78 -1.45
C ILE A 59 -14.10 1.47 -1.41
N TRP A 60 -13.80 0.56 -2.33
CA TRP A 60 -14.46 -0.75 -2.39
C TRP A 60 -14.30 -1.52 -1.08
N ASP A 61 -13.09 -1.63 -0.56
CA ASP A 61 -12.81 -2.34 0.68
C ASP A 61 -13.50 -1.71 1.88
N ALA A 62 -13.56 -0.38 1.95
CA ALA A 62 -14.27 0.33 3.01
C ALA A 62 -15.78 0.02 2.98
N GLU A 63 -16.40 0.01 1.80
CA GLU A 63 -17.83 -0.30 1.65
C GLU A 63 -18.15 -1.77 1.97
N VAL A 64 -17.26 -2.70 1.60
CA VAL A 64 -17.49 -4.15 1.76
C VAL A 64 -17.15 -4.61 3.18
N TYR A 65 -16.06 -4.12 3.76
CA TYR A 65 -15.51 -4.67 5.01
C TYR A 65 -15.68 -3.77 6.22
N SER A 66 -15.62 -2.45 6.04
CA SER A 66 -15.73 -1.52 7.18
C SER A 66 -17.17 -1.27 7.60
N LEU A 67 -18.12 -1.26 6.67
CA LEU A 67 -19.57 -1.13 6.92
C LEU A 67 -19.91 0.04 7.89
N LYS A 68 -19.26 1.19 7.74
CA LYS A 68 -19.38 2.38 8.61
C LYS A 68 -18.96 2.16 10.07
N ASP A 69 -18.23 1.10 10.35
CA ASP A 69 -17.63 0.82 11.65
C ASP A 69 -16.20 1.35 11.69
N LYS A 70 -15.93 2.33 12.56
CA LYS A 70 -14.63 2.97 12.70
C LYS A 70 -13.53 1.97 13.10
N VAL A 71 -13.85 1.02 13.98
CA VAL A 71 -12.86 0.03 14.47
C VAL A 71 -12.49 -0.92 13.34
N LYS A 72 -13.49 -1.40 12.58
CA LYS A 72 -13.25 -2.23 11.40
C LYS A 72 -12.45 -1.47 10.34
N HIS A 73 -12.83 -0.23 10.07
CA HIS A 73 -12.10 0.60 9.10
C HIS A 73 -10.62 0.75 9.47
N MET A 74 -10.33 1.02 10.73
CA MET A 74 -8.94 1.15 11.20
C MET A 74 -8.19 -0.18 11.15
N SER A 75 -8.81 -1.29 11.52
CA SER A 75 -8.16 -2.61 11.48
C SER A 75 -7.95 -3.12 10.06
N ASN A 76 -8.83 -2.76 9.14
CA ASN A 76 -8.77 -3.17 7.73
C ASN A 76 -7.67 -2.44 6.93
N LYS A 77 -7.03 -1.42 7.49
CA LYS A 77 -6.02 -0.64 6.75
C LYS A 77 -4.91 -1.49 6.15
N GLY A 78 -4.36 -2.45 6.90
CA GLY A 78 -3.32 -3.32 6.36
C GLY A 78 -3.80 -4.14 5.17
N TYR A 79 -4.99 -4.72 5.27
CA TYR A 79 -5.57 -5.51 4.19
C TYR A 79 -5.84 -4.65 2.94
N THR A 80 -6.45 -3.48 3.09
CA THR A 80 -6.79 -2.64 1.94
C THR A 80 -5.56 -2.11 1.21
N GLU A 81 -4.46 -1.83 1.92
CA GLU A 81 -3.18 -1.46 1.29
C GLU A 81 -2.58 -2.63 0.50
N PHE A 82 -2.61 -3.84 1.06
CA PHE A 82 -2.19 -5.04 0.35
C PHE A 82 -3.01 -5.26 -0.94
N HIS A 83 -4.33 -5.18 -0.85
CA HIS A 83 -5.24 -5.38 -1.98
C HIS A 83 -5.10 -4.27 -3.03
N ALA A 84 -5.05 -3.01 -2.61
CA ALA A 84 -4.85 -1.89 -3.51
C ALA A 84 -3.52 -1.97 -4.28
N ALA A 85 -2.45 -2.42 -3.61
CA ALA A 85 -1.16 -2.63 -4.26
C ALA A 85 -1.14 -3.82 -5.25
N GLN A 86 -1.97 -4.85 -5.04
CA GLN A 86 -2.17 -5.89 -6.06
C GLN A 86 -2.84 -5.31 -7.30
N VAL A 87 -3.92 -4.55 -7.10
CA VAL A 87 -4.71 -3.95 -8.19
C VAL A 87 -3.90 -2.93 -8.98
N ASP A 88 -3.18 -2.02 -8.30
CA ASP A 88 -2.37 -0.99 -8.96
C ASP A 88 -1.26 -1.61 -9.80
N PHE A 89 -0.58 -2.61 -9.25
CA PHE A 89 0.53 -3.26 -9.94
C PHE A 89 0.05 -4.07 -11.15
N MET A 90 -1.02 -4.84 -11.02
CA MET A 90 -1.63 -5.51 -12.17
C MET A 90 -2.04 -4.52 -13.26
N ARG A 91 -2.62 -3.40 -12.86
CA ARG A 91 -3.08 -2.38 -13.82
C ARG A 91 -1.93 -1.73 -14.58
N ILE A 92 -0.84 -1.39 -13.89
CA ILE A 92 0.33 -0.77 -14.54
C ILE A 92 1.07 -1.74 -15.48
N LEU A 93 1.00 -3.04 -15.18
CA LEU A 93 1.52 -4.11 -16.05
C LEU A 93 0.63 -4.40 -17.26
N GLY A 94 -0.53 -3.75 -17.37
CA GLY A 94 -1.44 -3.88 -18.52
C GLY A 94 -2.49 -4.99 -18.38
N ALA A 95 -2.57 -5.65 -17.23
CA ALA A 95 -3.62 -6.65 -16.99
C ALA A 95 -5.01 -5.99 -16.99
N ARG A 96 -5.96 -6.62 -17.68
CA ARG A 96 -7.34 -6.10 -17.78
C ARG A 96 -8.26 -6.70 -16.73
N ASN A 97 -8.06 -7.98 -16.43
CA ASN A 97 -8.81 -8.70 -15.39
C ASN A 97 -7.96 -9.89 -14.89
N ILE A 98 -8.36 -10.49 -13.76
CA ILE A 98 -7.65 -11.59 -13.10
C ILE A 98 -7.88 -12.97 -13.75
N TYR A 99 -8.77 -13.08 -14.71
CA TYR A 99 -9.16 -14.35 -15.34
C TYR A 99 -8.43 -14.59 -16.66
N GLU A 100 -7.79 -13.56 -17.23
CA GLU A 100 -7.00 -13.70 -18.44
C GLU A 100 -5.60 -14.23 -18.10
N PRO A 101 -5.01 -15.10 -18.96
CA PRO A 101 -3.62 -15.48 -18.83
C PRO A 101 -2.73 -14.23 -18.80
N PHE A 102 -1.85 -14.15 -17.81
CA PHE A 102 -0.99 -13.00 -17.60
C PHE A 102 0.37 -13.46 -17.08
N SER A 103 1.44 -12.95 -17.65
CA SER A 103 2.79 -13.04 -17.09
C SER A 103 3.60 -11.79 -17.45
N PHE A 104 4.69 -11.56 -16.76
CA PHE A 104 5.58 -10.45 -17.02
C PHE A 104 7.02 -10.74 -16.57
N ASP A 105 7.97 -9.99 -17.13
CA ASP A 105 9.37 -10.04 -16.76
C ASP A 105 9.70 -8.94 -15.73
N MET A 106 10.47 -9.26 -14.68
CA MET A 106 10.85 -8.29 -13.63
C MET A 106 11.73 -7.14 -14.17
N GLY A 107 12.41 -7.34 -15.28
CA GLY A 107 13.14 -6.30 -16.01
C GLY A 107 12.28 -5.45 -16.96
N GLN A 108 11.01 -5.82 -17.18
CA GLN A 108 10.08 -5.08 -18.03
C GLN A 108 9.98 -3.62 -17.59
N ARG A 109 9.99 -2.72 -18.58
CA ARG A 109 9.79 -1.29 -18.35
C ARG A 109 8.31 -0.98 -18.24
N ILE A 110 7.96 -0.22 -17.21
CA ILE A 110 6.60 0.27 -16.94
C ILE A 110 6.62 1.78 -16.85
N GLU A 111 5.56 2.41 -17.34
CA GLU A 111 5.39 3.86 -17.27
C GLU A 111 4.61 4.23 -16.01
N THR A 112 5.21 5.06 -15.17
CA THR A 112 4.61 5.58 -13.94
C THR A 112 4.42 7.09 -14.03
N TYR A 113 3.67 7.68 -13.11
CA TYR A 113 3.53 9.14 -13.03
C TYR A 113 4.88 9.84 -12.75
N SER A 114 5.86 9.14 -12.22
CA SER A 114 7.22 9.66 -11.94
C SER A 114 8.26 9.22 -12.98
N GLY A 115 7.82 8.73 -14.13
CA GLY A 115 8.65 8.29 -15.24
C GLY A 115 8.75 6.77 -15.37
N THR A 116 9.56 6.32 -16.34
CA THR A 116 9.75 4.91 -16.65
C THR A 116 10.61 4.22 -15.59
N LYS A 117 10.16 3.06 -15.11
CA LYS A 117 10.87 2.20 -14.14
C LYS A 117 10.91 0.76 -14.63
N LYS A 118 11.79 -0.08 -14.08
CA LYS A 118 11.65 -1.53 -14.20
C LYS A 118 10.56 -2.02 -13.24
N ALA A 119 9.90 -3.11 -13.58
CA ALA A 119 8.91 -3.74 -12.70
C ALA A 119 9.52 -4.07 -11.33
N LYS A 120 10.75 -4.61 -11.27
CA LYS A 120 11.49 -4.88 -10.03
C LYS A 120 11.61 -3.61 -9.16
N ASP A 121 12.08 -2.51 -9.75
CA ASP A 121 12.28 -1.25 -9.02
C ASP A 121 10.96 -0.72 -8.46
N PHE A 122 9.86 -0.88 -9.19
CA PHE A 122 8.54 -0.47 -8.75
C PHE A 122 8.01 -1.31 -7.58
N VAL A 123 8.29 -2.61 -7.58
CA VAL A 123 7.95 -3.52 -6.47
C VAL A 123 8.74 -3.16 -5.21
N GLU A 124 10.01 -2.81 -5.35
CA GLU A 124 10.90 -2.50 -4.23
C GLU A 124 10.72 -1.07 -3.68
N MET A 125 10.06 -0.16 -4.42
CA MET A 125 9.84 1.21 -3.94
C MET A 125 9.22 1.29 -2.53
N PRO A 126 8.11 0.58 -2.22
CA PRO A 126 7.55 0.63 -0.87
C PRO A 126 8.49 0.01 0.18
N LEU A 127 9.23 -1.04 -0.16
CA LEU A 127 10.23 -1.65 0.73
C LEU A 127 11.34 -0.65 1.10
N ASN A 128 11.89 0.04 0.08
CA ASN A 128 12.92 1.05 0.27
C ASN A 128 12.41 2.22 1.12
N LEU A 129 11.19 2.67 0.87
CA LEU A 129 10.56 3.73 1.65
C LEU A 129 10.33 3.31 3.11
N ALA A 130 9.83 2.10 3.36
CA ALA A 130 9.66 1.60 4.72
C ALA A 130 11.00 1.49 5.45
N THR A 131 12.05 1.02 4.77
CA THR A 131 13.41 0.94 5.32
C THR A 131 13.96 2.32 5.67
N GLU A 132 13.80 3.30 4.78
CA GLU A 132 14.19 4.68 5.03
C GLU A 132 13.49 5.24 6.27
N LEU A 133 12.19 5.06 6.38
CA LEU A 133 11.41 5.54 7.53
C LEU A 133 11.86 4.91 8.84
N ILE A 134 12.01 3.58 8.86
CA ILE A 134 12.40 2.82 10.06
C ILE A 134 13.79 3.21 10.55
N THR A 135 14.70 3.57 9.64
CA THR A 135 16.09 3.90 9.98
C THR A 135 16.30 5.36 10.42
N ARG A 136 15.26 6.19 10.36
CA ARG A 136 15.37 7.57 10.85
C ARG A 136 15.56 7.59 12.37
N SER A 137 16.36 8.52 12.84
CA SER A 137 16.66 8.68 14.27
C SER A 137 15.43 9.07 15.11
N ASP A 138 14.42 9.68 14.49
CA ASP A 138 13.18 10.13 15.12
C ASP A 138 12.00 9.14 14.89
N PHE A 139 12.27 7.96 14.36
CA PHE A 139 11.20 6.99 14.05
C PHE A 139 10.70 6.22 15.27
N PRO A 140 9.38 6.07 15.40
CA PRO A 140 8.33 6.82 14.70
C PRO A 140 8.08 8.17 15.39
N ALA A 141 8.13 9.26 14.63
CA ALA A 141 7.92 10.60 15.17
C ALA A 141 6.49 10.79 15.76
N ASN A 142 5.51 10.07 15.20
CA ASN A 142 4.11 10.10 15.63
C ASN A 142 3.36 8.87 15.08
N ILE A 143 2.06 8.77 15.42
CA ILE A 143 1.20 7.67 14.97
C ILE A 143 1.01 7.66 13.44
N GLU A 144 1.03 8.81 12.80
CA GLU A 144 0.89 8.91 11.33
C GLU A 144 2.10 8.32 10.62
N THR A 145 3.31 8.61 11.09
CA THR A 145 4.55 8.04 10.57
C THR A 145 4.56 6.51 10.73
N LEU A 146 4.12 6.01 11.88
CA LEU A 146 3.97 4.57 12.11
C LEU A 146 2.96 3.96 11.14
N ALA A 147 1.77 4.55 11.02
CA ALA A 147 0.70 4.06 10.15
C ALA A 147 1.14 4.05 8.68
N THR A 148 1.81 5.11 8.22
CA THR A 148 2.38 5.19 6.86
C THR A 148 3.42 4.10 6.62
N THR A 149 4.30 3.85 7.58
CA THR A 149 5.31 2.80 7.45
C THR A 149 4.66 1.42 7.35
N LEU A 150 3.68 1.13 8.20
CA LEU A 150 2.95 -0.14 8.13
C LEU A 150 2.20 -0.27 6.79
N ALA A 151 1.49 0.77 6.34
CA ALA A 151 0.81 0.80 5.05
C ALA A 151 1.79 0.48 3.89
N THR A 152 2.95 1.10 3.91
CA THR A 152 4.01 0.91 2.90
C THR A 152 4.54 -0.53 2.90
N ILE A 153 4.69 -1.16 4.07
CA ILE A 153 5.05 -2.58 4.17
C ILE A 153 3.97 -3.47 3.53
N PHE A 154 2.68 -3.19 3.80
CA PHE A 154 1.59 -3.95 3.21
C PHE A 154 1.50 -3.76 1.68
N ASN A 155 1.80 -2.56 1.18
CA ASN A 155 1.92 -2.30 -0.25
C ASN A 155 3.04 -3.14 -0.90
N TYR A 156 4.21 -3.25 -0.26
CA TYR A 156 5.27 -4.14 -0.73
C TYR A 156 4.78 -5.59 -0.85
N TYR A 157 4.14 -6.12 0.19
CA TYR A 157 3.61 -7.49 0.17
C TYR A 157 2.54 -7.69 -0.90
N GLY A 158 1.70 -6.69 -1.17
CA GLY A 158 0.73 -6.72 -2.25
C GLY A 158 1.40 -6.92 -3.61
N ARG A 159 2.39 -6.10 -3.95
CA ARG A 159 3.14 -6.21 -5.21
C ARG A 159 3.96 -7.50 -5.28
N ARG A 160 4.64 -7.87 -4.19
CA ARG A 160 5.38 -9.13 -4.08
C ARG A 160 4.50 -10.34 -4.36
N SER A 161 3.25 -10.35 -3.89
CA SER A 161 2.33 -11.45 -4.15
C SER A 161 1.99 -11.60 -5.63
N ILE A 162 1.86 -10.50 -6.38
CA ILE A 162 1.68 -10.50 -7.83
C ILE A 162 2.92 -11.06 -8.53
N CYS A 163 4.13 -10.68 -8.08
CA CYS A 163 5.36 -11.25 -8.63
C CYS A 163 5.41 -12.77 -8.46
N LYS A 164 5.08 -13.27 -7.28
CA LYS A 164 5.06 -14.71 -6.99
C LYS A 164 4.05 -15.50 -7.83
N MET A 165 2.97 -14.85 -8.25
CA MET A 165 1.94 -15.51 -9.06
C MET A 165 2.22 -15.45 -10.56
N TYR A 166 2.82 -14.36 -11.05
CA TYR A 166 2.77 -14.03 -12.47
C TYR A 166 4.11 -13.62 -13.09
N ALA A 167 5.16 -13.38 -12.31
CA ALA A 167 6.45 -13.04 -12.92
C ALA A 167 7.20 -14.30 -13.38
N ASP A 168 7.66 -14.29 -14.63
CA ASP A 168 8.36 -15.43 -15.24
C ASP A 168 9.74 -15.69 -14.60
N ASN A 169 10.36 -14.63 -14.03
CA ASN A 169 11.73 -14.67 -13.50
C ASN A 169 11.85 -14.03 -12.12
N TYR A 170 10.84 -14.16 -11.28
CA TYR A 170 10.87 -13.60 -9.93
C TYR A 170 11.84 -14.37 -9.04
N ALA A 171 12.86 -13.67 -8.54
CA ALA A 171 13.67 -14.09 -7.41
C ALA A 171 13.26 -13.30 -6.16
N ASP A 172 12.93 -14.00 -5.08
CA ASP A 172 12.56 -13.37 -3.80
C ASP A 172 13.83 -12.98 -3.03
N ASP A 173 14.63 -12.11 -3.62
CA ASP A 173 15.98 -11.71 -3.20
C ASP A 173 16.06 -10.30 -2.60
N SER A 174 14.92 -9.63 -2.41
CA SER A 174 14.88 -8.29 -1.82
C SER A 174 15.35 -8.33 -0.35
N ASP A 175 16.18 -7.36 0.04
CA ASP A 175 16.64 -7.23 1.43
C ASP A 175 15.51 -6.73 2.33
N THR A 176 14.92 -7.63 3.09
CA THR A 176 13.87 -7.34 4.07
C THR A 176 14.38 -7.30 5.51
N SER A 177 15.68 -7.32 5.74
CA SER A 177 16.30 -7.43 7.07
C SER A 177 15.84 -6.32 8.04
N THR A 178 15.76 -5.08 7.59
CA THR A 178 15.29 -3.93 8.39
C THR A 178 13.84 -4.10 8.82
N ILE A 179 12.97 -4.51 7.90
CA ILE A 179 11.55 -4.76 8.23
C ILE A 179 11.44 -5.96 9.18
N ALA A 180 12.21 -7.01 8.96
CA ALA A 180 12.22 -8.19 9.81
C ALA A 180 12.68 -7.87 11.24
N TYR A 181 13.70 -7.03 11.39
CA TYR A 181 14.15 -6.53 12.69
C TYR A 181 13.06 -5.68 13.38
N PHE A 182 12.41 -4.80 12.62
CA PHE A 182 11.35 -3.91 13.13
C PHE A 182 10.11 -4.67 13.59
N LEU A 183 9.59 -5.58 12.75
CA LEU A 183 8.34 -6.31 12.99
C LEU A 183 8.52 -7.55 13.88
N GLY A 184 9.70 -8.13 13.89
CA GLY A 184 9.99 -9.41 14.54
C GLY A 184 9.64 -10.62 13.67
N ALA A 185 10.38 -11.73 13.89
CA ALA A 185 10.32 -12.92 13.05
C ALA A 185 8.92 -13.55 12.96
N ASP A 186 8.16 -13.60 14.07
CA ASP A 186 6.81 -14.17 14.07
C ASP A 186 5.83 -13.36 13.21
N THR A 187 5.97 -12.03 13.22
CA THR A 187 5.14 -11.14 12.38
C THR A 187 5.47 -11.33 10.91
N ILE A 188 6.75 -11.40 10.56
CA ILE A 188 7.19 -11.67 9.17
C ILE A 188 6.65 -13.02 8.69
N LYS A 189 6.77 -14.07 9.51
CA LYS A 189 6.23 -15.38 9.17
C LYS A 189 4.72 -15.34 8.94
N ALA A 190 3.99 -14.57 9.74
CA ALA A 190 2.54 -14.39 9.55
C ALA A 190 2.23 -13.60 8.26
N LEU A 191 2.96 -12.53 7.97
CA LEU A 191 2.82 -11.77 6.72
C LEU A 191 3.10 -12.67 5.51
N ASP A 192 4.18 -13.44 5.52
CA ASP A 192 4.51 -14.37 4.44
C ASP A 192 3.42 -15.45 4.23
N ALA A 193 2.79 -15.91 5.29
CA ALA A 193 1.72 -16.91 5.20
C ALA A 193 0.39 -16.32 4.70
N TYR A 194 0.03 -15.11 5.15
CA TYR A 194 -1.29 -14.53 4.86
C TYR A 194 -1.31 -13.72 3.57
N MET A 195 -0.18 -13.13 3.17
CA MET A 195 -0.07 -12.24 2.03
C MET A 195 0.47 -12.94 0.77
N LEU A 196 0.05 -14.17 0.53
CA LEU A 196 0.32 -14.91 -0.69
C LEU A 196 -0.95 -15.05 -1.51
N GLY A 197 -0.81 -14.94 -2.83
CA GLY A 197 -1.91 -15.12 -3.76
C GLY A 197 -2.87 -13.91 -3.79
N TRP A 198 -3.94 -14.11 -4.54
CA TRP A 198 -4.98 -13.11 -4.69
C TRP A 198 -5.72 -12.85 -3.39
N PHE A 199 -6.37 -11.72 -3.40
CA PHE A 199 -7.41 -11.36 -2.47
C PHE A 199 -8.34 -12.56 -2.18
N ASP A 200 -8.51 -12.84 -0.89
CA ASP A 200 -9.43 -13.84 -0.38
C ASP A 200 -10.10 -13.26 0.88
N LYS A 201 -11.43 -13.18 0.87
CA LYS A 201 -12.18 -12.65 2.02
C LYS A 201 -11.93 -13.40 3.33
N ASN A 202 -11.51 -14.66 3.26
CA ASN A 202 -11.15 -15.43 4.45
C ASN A 202 -9.84 -14.92 5.09
N LYS A 203 -8.95 -14.31 4.29
CA LYS A 203 -7.70 -13.71 4.77
C LYS A 203 -7.92 -12.35 5.40
N VAL A 204 -8.97 -11.62 5.03
CA VAL A 204 -9.25 -10.26 5.57
C VAL A 204 -9.22 -10.28 7.09
N SER A 205 -9.97 -11.18 7.72
CA SER A 205 -10.03 -11.26 9.19
C SER A 205 -8.68 -11.61 9.84
N LEU A 206 -7.83 -12.39 9.17
CA LEU A 206 -6.50 -12.75 9.67
C LEU A 206 -5.55 -11.55 9.58
N ILE A 207 -5.57 -10.87 8.44
CA ILE A 207 -4.75 -9.67 8.19
C ILE A 207 -5.17 -8.53 9.12
N ASP A 208 -6.47 -8.31 9.31
CA ASP A 208 -7.01 -7.31 10.22
C ASP A 208 -6.55 -7.53 11.67
N LYS A 209 -6.61 -8.77 12.15
CA LYS A 209 -6.12 -9.13 13.49
C LYS A 209 -4.63 -8.89 13.62
N LEU A 210 -3.85 -9.25 12.60
CA LEU A 210 -2.42 -9.05 12.57
C LEU A 210 -2.08 -7.56 12.57
N TYR A 211 -2.70 -6.77 11.71
CA TYR A 211 -2.50 -5.32 11.62
C TYR A 211 -2.84 -4.61 12.94
N LYS A 212 -4.01 -4.92 13.50
CA LYS A 212 -4.43 -4.38 14.80
C LYS A 212 -3.42 -4.71 15.90
N LYS A 213 -2.95 -5.96 15.96
CA LYS A 213 -1.92 -6.38 16.92
C LYS A 213 -0.64 -5.57 16.74
N MET A 214 -0.17 -5.38 15.51
CA MET A 214 1.02 -4.60 15.20
C MET A 214 0.88 -3.16 15.68
N VAL A 215 -0.22 -2.48 15.30
CA VAL A 215 -0.48 -1.08 15.70
C VAL A 215 -0.47 -0.96 17.23
N LEU A 216 -1.22 -1.79 17.94
CA LEU A 216 -1.30 -1.73 19.40
C LEU A 216 0.07 -1.97 20.07
N THR A 217 0.84 -2.93 19.55
CA THR A 217 2.19 -3.24 20.05
C THR A 217 3.11 -2.03 19.89
N PHE A 218 3.11 -1.39 18.72
CA PHE A 218 4.00 -0.26 18.46
C PHE A 218 3.55 1.04 19.13
N VAL A 219 2.24 1.30 19.18
CA VAL A 219 1.71 2.44 19.94
C VAL A 219 2.15 2.34 21.40
N SER A 220 2.04 1.16 22.01
CA SER A 220 2.51 0.93 23.39
C SER A 220 4.03 1.04 23.50
N LYS A 221 4.79 0.42 22.59
CA LYS A 221 6.27 0.41 22.60
C LYS A 221 6.88 1.80 22.52
N TYR A 222 6.28 2.68 21.71
CA TYR A 222 6.79 4.03 21.44
C TYR A 222 6.03 5.14 22.19
N ASN A 223 5.09 4.77 23.07
CA ASN A 223 4.24 5.73 23.80
C ASN A 223 3.55 6.78 22.90
N LEU A 224 3.05 6.33 21.77
CA LEU A 224 2.36 7.20 20.81
C LEU A 224 0.93 7.49 21.28
N SER A 225 0.51 8.75 21.18
CA SER A 225 -0.84 9.23 21.56
C SER A 225 -1.61 9.78 20.35
#